data_aaf1642ab6bdb7dc1a3143bf2c7356d4
#
_entry.id   aaf1642ab6bdb7dc1a3143bf2c7356d4
#
_cell.length_a   1.000
_cell.length_b   1.000
_cell.length_c   1.000
_cell.angle_alpha   90.00
_cell.angle_beta   90.00
_cell.angle_gamma   90.00
#
_symmetry.space_group_name_H-M   'P 1'
#
loop_
_entity.id
_entity.type
_entity.pdbx_description
1 polymer ?
#
loop_
_entity_poly.entity_id
_entity_poly.type
_entity_poly.pdbx_seq_one_letter_code
_entity_poly.pdbx_strand_id
1 'polypeptide(L)'
;VAAPELLHDDPAQAATELVAAHGDDTAWLDRFAEALDRQRGAQQLERVRSVWGLSQAETARVFGVSRQAVSKWLGRGVPSERAEAIADLAAASDLLTRYLQRDRIPAVVRRPAPALSDRSLLQIAAEGETGEVLRACREMFDVTGVHA
;
A
#
# COMPACT_ATOMS: atom_id res chain seq x y z
N VAL A 1 -18.51 3.72 -26.46
CA VAL A 1 -17.73 3.15 -25.42
C VAL A 1 -16.28 3.59 -25.55
N ALA A 2 -15.96 4.67 -24.86
CA ALA A 2 -14.65 5.29 -24.93
C ALA A 2 -13.61 4.62 -24.03
N ALA A 3 -14.03 3.72 -23.13
CA ALA A 3 -13.15 3.12 -22.14
C ALA A 3 -11.94 2.37 -22.74
N PRO A 4 -12.07 1.60 -23.85
CA PRO A 4 -10.92 0.90 -24.40
C PRO A 4 -9.80 1.82 -24.90
N GLU A 5 -10.14 3.05 -25.29
CA GLU A 5 -9.13 3.99 -25.80
C GLU A 5 -8.21 4.51 -24.69
N LEU A 6 -8.65 4.46 -23.44
CA LEU A 6 -7.83 4.87 -22.29
C LEU A 6 -6.88 3.76 -21.83
N LEU A 7 -7.04 2.55 -22.36
CA LEU A 7 -6.27 1.37 -21.98
C LEU A 7 -5.13 1.10 -22.97
N HIS A 8 -4.44 2.15 -23.38
CA HIS A 8 -3.25 1.99 -24.21
C HIS A 8 -2.15 1.25 -23.47
N ASP A 9 -1.46 0.39 -24.20
CA ASP A 9 -0.28 -0.30 -23.67
C ASP A 9 0.87 0.67 -23.38
N ASP A 10 0.88 1.81 -24.07
CA ASP A 10 1.89 2.85 -23.87
C ASP A 10 1.37 3.95 -22.94
N PRO A 11 1.88 4.00 -21.71
CA PRO A 11 1.46 5.03 -20.74
C PRO A 11 1.75 6.46 -21.21
N ALA A 12 2.85 6.68 -21.92
CA ALA A 12 3.21 8.00 -22.40
C ALA A 12 2.21 8.50 -23.45
N GLN A 13 1.77 7.61 -24.34
CA GLN A 13 0.76 7.94 -25.35
C GLN A 13 -0.58 8.23 -24.68
N ALA A 14 -0.98 7.43 -23.70
CA ALA A 14 -2.22 7.65 -22.94
C ALA A 14 -2.21 9.01 -22.26
N ALA A 15 -1.09 9.38 -21.63
CA ALA A 15 -0.94 10.68 -21.00
C ALA A 15 -1.05 11.83 -22.01
N THR A 16 -0.42 11.70 -23.18
CA THR A 16 -0.47 12.70 -24.25
C THR A 16 -1.91 12.91 -24.74
N GLU A 17 -2.64 11.84 -24.91
CA GLU A 17 -4.04 11.90 -25.36
C GLU A 17 -4.95 12.53 -24.32
N LEU A 18 -4.74 12.22 -23.04
CA LEU A 18 -5.50 12.83 -21.95
C LEU A 18 -5.27 14.35 -21.86
N VAL A 19 -4.02 14.77 -21.95
CA VAL A 19 -3.68 16.20 -21.93
C VAL A 19 -4.26 16.89 -23.17
N ALA A 20 -4.20 16.28 -24.34
CA ALA A 20 -4.79 16.84 -25.56
C ALA A 20 -6.31 17.00 -25.43
N ALA A 21 -6.98 16.03 -24.81
CA ALA A 21 -8.43 16.06 -24.63
C ALA A 21 -8.89 17.07 -23.57
N HIS A 22 -8.11 17.29 -22.51
CA HIS A 22 -8.51 18.07 -21.35
C HIS A 22 -7.53 19.21 -21.00
N GLY A 23 -6.62 19.57 -21.91
CA GLY A 23 -5.56 20.53 -21.62
C GLY A 23 -6.05 21.91 -21.21
N ASP A 24 -7.26 22.27 -21.61
CA ASP A 24 -7.88 23.56 -21.25
C ASP A 24 -8.54 23.53 -19.86
N ASP A 25 -8.66 22.36 -19.25
CA ASP A 25 -9.27 22.18 -17.93
C ASP A 25 -8.27 21.54 -16.96
N THR A 26 -7.43 22.39 -16.36
CA THR A 26 -6.42 21.92 -15.39
C THR A 26 -7.08 21.31 -14.16
N ALA A 27 -8.26 21.81 -13.75
CA ALA A 27 -8.97 21.23 -12.61
C ALA A 27 -9.40 19.79 -12.88
N TRP A 28 -9.80 19.47 -14.11
CA TRP A 28 -10.14 18.09 -14.48
C TRP A 28 -8.91 17.19 -14.39
N LEU A 29 -7.77 17.64 -14.93
CA LEU A 29 -6.52 16.88 -14.89
C LEU A 29 -6.05 16.64 -13.46
N ASP A 30 -6.16 17.66 -12.61
CA ASP A 30 -5.78 17.55 -11.19
C ASP A 30 -6.67 16.52 -10.47
N ARG A 31 -7.99 16.59 -10.72
CA ARG A 31 -8.92 15.60 -10.15
C ARG A 31 -8.67 14.19 -10.66
N PHE A 32 -8.30 14.07 -11.94
CA PHE A 32 -7.95 12.76 -12.50
C PHE A 32 -6.71 12.20 -11.83
N ALA A 33 -5.65 13.00 -11.68
CA ALA A 33 -4.42 12.58 -11.02
C ALA A 33 -4.69 12.15 -9.57
N GLU A 34 -5.47 12.91 -8.83
CA GLU A 34 -5.84 12.58 -7.46
C GLU A 34 -6.64 11.27 -7.40
N ALA A 35 -7.61 11.11 -8.29
CA ALA A 35 -8.42 9.89 -8.34
C ALA A 35 -7.55 8.67 -8.67
N LEU A 36 -6.59 8.83 -9.58
CA LEU A 36 -5.65 7.76 -9.93
C LEU A 36 -4.80 7.37 -8.73
N ASP A 37 -4.27 8.34 -7.99
CA ASP A 37 -3.47 8.08 -6.80
C ASP A 37 -4.28 7.36 -5.73
N ARG A 38 -5.54 7.73 -5.55
CA ARG A 38 -6.44 7.07 -4.58
C ARG A 38 -6.70 5.62 -4.97
N GLN A 39 -6.87 5.34 -6.25
CA GLN A 39 -7.06 3.97 -6.74
C GLN A 39 -5.79 3.13 -6.59
N ARG A 40 -4.64 3.73 -6.82
CA ARG A 40 -3.36 3.05 -6.58
C ARG A 40 -3.19 2.74 -5.09
N GLY A 41 -3.58 3.65 -4.23
CA GLY A 41 -3.59 3.41 -2.78
C GLY A 41 -4.47 2.23 -2.41
N ALA A 42 -5.63 2.10 -3.04
CA ALA A 42 -6.52 0.95 -2.81
C ALA A 42 -5.88 -0.37 -3.24
N GLN A 43 -5.19 -0.39 -4.37
CA GLN A 43 -4.45 -1.58 -4.83
C GLN A 43 -3.32 -1.95 -3.86
N GLN A 44 -2.57 -0.97 -3.39
CA GLN A 44 -1.51 -1.19 -2.41
C GLN A 44 -2.08 -1.73 -1.10
N LEU A 45 -3.19 -1.19 -0.64
CA LEU A 45 -3.85 -1.66 0.59
C LEU A 45 -4.30 -3.11 0.44
N GLU A 46 -4.91 -3.47 -0.69
CA GLU A 46 -5.33 -4.85 -0.93
C GLU A 46 -4.13 -5.80 -0.96
N ARG A 47 -3.01 -5.36 -1.54
CA ARG A 47 -1.78 -6.14 -1.54
C ARG A 47 -1.28 -6.38 -0.10
N VAL A 48 -1.25 -5.33 0.73
CA VAL A 48 -0.85 -5.46 2.13
C VAL A 48 -1.76 -6.46 2.86
N ARG A 49 -3.06 -6.31 2.69
CA ARG A 49 -4.03 -7.21 3.32
C ARG A 49 -3.80 -8.67 2.91
N SER A 50 -3.59 -8.89 1.61
CA SER A 50 -3.37 -10.23 1.08
C SER A 50 -2.06 -10.84 1.61
N VAL A 51 -0.97 -10.09 1.58
CA VAL A 51 0.35 -10.56 2.01
C VAL A 51 0.37 -10.83 3.52
N TRP A 52 -0.20 -9.94 4.32
CA TRP A 52 -0.20 -10.07 5.78
C TRP A 52 -1.33 -10.97 6.30
N GLY A 53 -2.29 -11.33 5.44
CA GLY A 53 -3.44 -12.12 5.84
C GLY A 53 -4.38 -11.34 6.77
N LEU A 54 -4.60 -10.05 6.51
CA LEU A 54 -5.42 -9.19 7.35
C LEU A 54 -6.90 -9.27 6.98
N SER A 55 -7.74 -9.49 7.98
CA SER A 55 -9.18 -9.30 7.84
C SER A 55 -9.50 -7.80 7.73
N GLN A 56 -10.75 -7.47 7.33
CA GLN A 56 -11.17 -6.07 7.34
C GLN A 56 -11.12 -5.47 8.75
N ALA A 57 -11.47 -6.26 9.76
CA ALA A 57 -11.41 -5.80 11.15
C ALA A 57 -9.98 -5.51 11.60
N GLU A 58 -9.03 -6.37 11.25
CA GLU A 58 -7.62 -6.14 11.55
C GLU A 58 -7.09 -4.91 10.81
N THR A 59 -7.45 -4.76 9.54
CA THR A 59 -7.08 -3.59 8.74
C THR A 59 -7.63 -2.31 9.36
N ALA A 60 -8.88 -2.34 9.79
CA ALA A 60 -9.51 -1.20 10.46
C ALA A 60 -8.75 -0.81 11.73
N ARG A 61 -8.32 -1.80 12.53
CA ARG A 61 -7.52 -1.54 13.72
C ARG A 61 -6.16 -0.93 13.41
N VAL A 62 -5.51 -1.40 12.34
CA VAL A 62 -4.20 -0.86 11.93
C VAL A 62 -4.30 0.63 11.62
N PHE A 63 -5.37 1.05 10.96
CA PHE A 63 -5.54 2.45 10.56
C PHE A 63 -6.40 3.27 11.54
N GLY A 64 -6.90 2.66 12.60
CA GLY A 64 -7.73 3.38 13.58
C GLY A 64 -9.06 3.86 12.99
N VAL A 65 -9.65 3.09 12.09
CA VAL A 65 -10.90 3.44 11.39
C VAL A 65 -11.92 2.31 11.51
N SER A 66 -13.13 2.55 11.01
CA SER A 66 -14.17 1.53 10.98
C SER A 66 -13.95 0.54 9.84
N ARG A 67 -14.57 -0.64 9.95
CA ARG A 67 -14.57 -1.62 8.85
C ARG A 67 -15.25 -1.05 7.61
N GLN A 68 -16.27 -0.22 7.79
CA GLN A 68 -16.96 0.46 6.69
C GLN A 68 -16.02 1.39 5.93
N ALA A 69 -15.14 2.10 6.66
CA ALA A 69 -14.13 2.95 6.04
C ALA A 69 -13.16 2.14 5.18
N VAL A 70 -12.70 0.99 5.69
CA VAL A 70 -11.82 0.08 4.93
C VAL A 70 -12.52 -0.41 3.66
N SER A 71 -13.78 -0.83 3.78
CA SER A 71 -14.56 -1.29 2.63
C SER A 71 -14.70 -0.19 1.57
N LYS A 72 -14.95 1.03 2.02
CA LYS A 72 -15.05 2.19 1.13
C LYS A 72 -13.71 2.47 0.43
N TRP A 73 -12.61 2.41 1.16
CA TRP A 73 -11.29 2.62 0.59
C TRP A 73 -10.96 1.59 -0.50
N LEU A 74 -11.26 0.34 -0.22
CA LEU A 74 -10.99 -0.74 -1.19
C LEU A 74 -11.84 -0.60 -2.46
N GLY A 75 -13.06 -0.10 -2.33
CA GLY A 75 -13.98 0.06 -3.46
C GLY A 75 -13.87 1.39 -4.20
N ARG A 76 -13.53 2.46 -3.50
CA ARG A 76 -13.59 3.83 -4.05
C ARG A 76 -12.27 4.58 -4.04
N GLY A 77 -11.25 4.03 -3.42
CA GLY A 77 -9.95 4.66 -3.29
C GLY A 77 -9.65 5.14 -1.88
N VAL A 78 -8.37 5.28 -1.59
CA VAL A 78 -7.85 5.64 -0.26
C VAL A 78 -7.64 7.16 -0.21
N PRO A 79 -8.03 7.82 0.91
CA PRO A 79 -7.74 9.24 1.07
C PRO A 79 -6.24 9.54 1.00
N SER A 80 -5.87 10.69 0.45
CA SER A 80 -4.47 11.06 0.25
C SER A 80 -3.68 11.14 1.56
N GLU A 81 -4.34 11.45 2.69
CA GLU A 81 -3.70 11.49 4.01
C GLU A 81 -3.16 10.13 4.45
N ARG A 82 -3.64 9.04 3.86
CA ARG A 82 -3.22 7.68 4.18
C ARG A 82 -2.17 7.14 3.22
N ALA A 83 -1.83 7.90 2.17
CA ALA A 83 -0.96 7.42 1.10
C ALA A 83 0.41 7.00 1.58
N GLU A 84 1.04 7.80 2.45
CA GLU A 84 2.38 7.51 2.97
C GLU A 84 2.39 6.23 3.81
N ALA A 85 1.43 6.08 4.72
CA ALA A 85 1.34 4.90 5.57
C ALA A 85 1.15 3.63 4.74
N ILE A 86 0.27 3.69 3.74
CA ILE A 86 0.01 2.55 2.88
C ILE A 86 1.22 2.23 2.01
N ALA A 87 1.92 3.25 1.50
CA ALA A 87 3.14 3.06 0.73
C ALA A 87 4.24 2.38 1.56
N ASP A 88 4.43 2.78 2.82
CA ASP A 88 5.37 2.16 3.73
C ASP A 88 5.06 0.67 3.93
N LEU A 89 3.80 0.35 4.18
CA LEU A 89 3.38 -1.03 4.38
C LEU A 89 3.48 -1.86 3.10
N ALA A 90 3.20 -1.25 1.95
CA ALA A 90 3.37 -1.90 0.65
C ALA A 90 4.85 -2.22 0.38
N ALA A 91 5.75 -1.28 0.66
CA ALA A 91 7.18 -1.49 0.52
C ALA A 91 7.69 -2.58 1.48
N ALA A 92 7.21 -2.58 2.72
CA ALA A 92 7.52 -3.64 3.68
C ALA A 92 7.02 -5.00 3.18
N SER A 93 5.81 -5.04 2.60
CA SER A 93 5.24 -6.25 2.04
C SER A 93 6.08 -6.80 0.89
N ASP A 94 6.63 -5.91 0.04
CA ASP A 94 7.51 -6.31 -1.04
C ASP A 94 8.79 -6.98 -0.52
N LEU A 95 9.38 -6.45 0.56
CA LEU A 95 10.54 -7.06 1.20
C LEU A 95 10.18 -8.42 1.78
N LEU A 96 9.06 -8.52 2.48
CA LEU A 96 8.63 -9.78 3.09
C LEU A 96 8.42 -10.84 2.02
N THR A 97 7.76 -10.51 0.90
CA THR A 97 7.52 -11.49 -0.17
C THR A 97 8.78 -11.87 -0.93
N ARG A 98 9.78 -10.98 -0.96
CA ARG A 98 11.06 -11.28 -1.61
C ARG A 98 11.89 -12.31 -0.83
N TYR A 99 11.87 -12.24 0.50
CA TYR A 99 12.78 -13.02 1.34
C TYR A 99 12.11 -14.15 2.11
N LEU A 100 10.78 -14.16 2.22
CA LEU A 100 10.04 -15.16 2.99
C LEU A 100 9.05 -15.90 2.10
N GLN A 101 8.76 -17.14 2.47
CA GLN A 101 7.65 -17.87 1.85
C GLN A 101 6.34 -17.19 2.23
N ARG A 102 5.49 -16.99 1.21
CA ARG A 102 4.28 -16.18 1.36
C ARG A 102 3.35 -16.71 2.44
N ASP A 103 3.21 -18.02 2.56
CA ASP A 103 2.34 -18.65 3.56
C ASP A 103 2.82 -18.45 5.00
N ARG A 104 4.07 -18.04 5.20
CA ARG A 104 4.65 -17.81 6.53
C ARG A 104 4.50 -16.34 6.98
N ILE A 105 4.28 -15.44 6.06
CA ILE A 105 4.25 -14.01 6.36
C ILE A 105 3.16 -13.66 7.39
N PRO A 106 1.92 -14.18 7.30
CA PRO A 106 0.91 -13.86 8.30
C PRO A 106 1.33 -14.17 9.73
N ALA A 107 2.05 -15.27 9.95
CA ALA A 107 2.56 -15.62 11.27
C ALA A 107 3.72 -14.72 11.69
N VAL A 108 4.62 -14.40 10.75
CA VAL A 108 5.79 -13.55 11.02
C VAL A 108 5.36 -12.15 11.46
N VAL A 109 4.41 -11.53 10.78
CA VAL A 109 3.97 -10.15 11.09
C VAL A 109 3.23 -10.07 12.42
N ARG A 110 2.73 -11.18 12.94
CA ARG A 110 2.01 -11.25 14.22
C ARG A 110 2.88 -11.67 15.40
N ARG A 111 4.11 -12.09 15.13
CA ARG A 111 5.01 -12.59 16.18
C ARG A 111 5.76 -11.44 16.83
N PRO A 112 5.65 -11.26 18.16
CA PRO A 112 6.49 -10.32 18.86
C PRO A 112 7.97 -10.74 18.78
N ALA A 113 8.86 -9.75 18.69
CA ALA A 113 10.29 -9.99 18.60
C ALA A 113 11.06 -9.10 19.57
N PRO A 114 12.10 -9.62 20.24
CA PRO A 114 12.91 -8.80 21.16
C PRO A 114 13.53 -7.58 20.46
N ALA A 115 13.96 -7.73 19.22
CA ALA A 115 14.52 -6.63 18.43
C ALA A 115 13.52 -5.49 18.19
N LEU A 116 12.23 -5.74 18.37
CA LEU A 116 11.14 -4.77 18.19
C LEU A 116 10.52 -4.37 19.53
N SER A 117 11.28 -4.49 20.63
CA SER A 117 10.78 -4.22 21.98
C SER A 117 9.57 -5.09 22.34
N ASP A 118 9.64 -6.35 21.96
CA ASP A 118 8.60 -7.37 22.18
C ASP A 118 7.26 -7.03 21.52
N ARG A 119 7.29 -6.21 20.46
CA ARG A 119 6.12 -5.95 19.61
C ARG A 119 6.21 -6.75 18.32
N SER A 120 5.06 -7.01 17.71
CA SER A 120 5.01 -7.54 16.35
C SER A 120 5.00 -6.40 15.33
N LEU A 121 5.31 -6.72 14.08
CA LEU A 121 5.17 -5.73 12.99
C LEU A 121 3.74 -5.21 12.90
N LEU A 122 2.76 -6.09 13.10
CA LEU A 122 1.35 -5.70 13.09
C LEU A 122 1.02 -4.71 14.21
N GLN A 123 1.57 -4.92 15.42
CA GLN A 123 1.37 -3.99 16.53
C GLN A 123 1.99 -2.63 16.23
N ILE A 124 3.19 -2.60 15.67
CA ILE A 124 3.87 -1.35 15.30
C ILE A 124 3.05 -0.60 14.24
N ALA A 125 2.53 -1.31 13.25
CA ALA A 125 1.66 -0.71 12.24
C ALA A 125 0.39 -0.11 12.87
N ALA A 126 -0.23 -0.82 13.82
CA ALA A 126 -1.43 -0.35 14.50
C ALA A 126 -1.17 0.86 15.41
N GLU A 127 0.07 1.08 15.82
CA GLU A 127 0.48 2.27 16.56
C GLU A 127 0.68 3.48 15.64
N GLY A 128 0.51 3.31 14.34
CA GLY A 128 0.72 4.37 13.35
C GLY A 128 2.16 4.52 12.90
N GLU A 129 3.04 3.63 13.33
CA GLU A 129 4.48 3.70 13.08
C GLU A 129 4.86 2.89 11.83
N THR A 130 4.24 3.19 10.70
CA THR A 130 4.46 2.44 9.46
C THR A 130 5.88 2.58 8.92
N GLY A 131 6.51 3.73 9.12
CA GLY A 131 7.92 3.92 8.79
C GLY A 131 8.84 2.99 9.58
N GLU A 132 8.50 2.73 10.84
CA GLU A 132 9.23 1.78 11.69
C GLU A 132 9.08 0.35 11.18
N VAL A 133 7.89 -0.02 10.69
CA VAL A 133 7.66 -1.33 10.08
C VAL A 133 8.58 -1.52 8.88
N LEU A 134 8.64 -0.54 7.99
CA LEU A 134 9.49 -0.59 6.81
C LEU A 134 10.96 -0.66 7.20
N ARG A 135 11.39 0.16 8.16
CA ARG A 135 12.76 0.14 8.65
C ARG A 135 13.13 -1.21 9.25
N ALA A 136 12.25 -1.78 10.06
CA ALA A 136 12.47 -3.09 10.67
C ALA A 136 12.63 -4.18 9.61
N CYS A 137 11.80 -4.15 8.57
CA CYS A 137 11.93 -5.09 7.46
C CYS A 137 13.24 -4.92 6.70
N ARG A 138 13.65 -3.68 6.45
CA ARG A 138 14.95 -3.42 5.82
C ARG A 138 16.10 -3.97 6.65
N GLU A 139 16.11 -3.69 7.94
CA GLU A 139 17.17 -4.18 8.85
C GLU A 139 17.19 -5.70 8.92
N MET A 140 16.03 -6.33 8.95
CA MET A 140 15.92 -7.79 9.01
C MET A 140 16.61 -8.45 7.83
N PHE A 141 16.53 -7.88 6.65
CA PHE A 141 17.06 -8.45 5.41
C PHE A 141 18.40 -7.86 4.98
N ASP A 142 18.78 -6.68 5.50
CA ASP A 142 20.09 -6.08 5.23
C ASP A 142 21.24 -6.89 5.79
N VAL A 143 21.04 -7.51 6.95
CA VAL A 143 22.04 -8.38 7.57
C VAL A 143 22.39 -9.52 6.61
N THR A 144 21.41 -10.03 5.85
CA THR A 144 21.62 -11.05 4.84
C THR A 144 22.40 -10.50 3.64
N GLY A 145 22.14 -9.24 3.27
CA GLY A 145 22.79 -8.59 2.13
C GLY A 145 24.24 -8.21 2.39
N VAL A 146 24.58 -7.84 3.62
CA VAL A 146 25.94 -7.42 3.99
C VAL A 146 26.94 -8.57 3.88
N HIS A 147 26.49 -9.78 4.03
CA HIS A 147 27.35 -10.96 3.96
C HIS A 147 27.32 -11.66 2.60
N ALA A 148 26.60 -11.09 1.67
CA ALA A 148 26.62 -11.55 0.29
C ALA A 148 27.79 -10.90 -0.49
#